data_9d1a15026da8cbe2bddf6996ee4e6660
#
_entry.id   9d1a15026da8cbe2bddf6996ee4e6660
#
_cell.length_a   1.000
_cell.length_b   1.000
_cell.length_c   1.000
_cell.angle_alpha   90.00
_cell.angle_beta   90.00
_cell.angle_gamma   90.00
#
_symmetry.space_group_name_H-M   'P 1'
#
loop_
_entity.id
_entity.type
_entity.pdbx_description
1 polymer ?
#
loop_
_entity_poly.entity_id
_entity_poly.type
_entity_poly.pdbx_seq_one_letter_code
_entity_poly.pdbx_strand_id
1 'polypeptide(L)'
;MENNVFDSIKIGLASPDQIRNWSYGEVKKPETINYRTLKPERDGLYCERIFGPTKDWECHCGKYKRIRYKGKICDRCGVEVTKAKVRRERMGHIELAAPVSHIWYFKGIPSRIGLMLDISPRLLEKVLYFASYIVTDPGLTPLEKKQLLTEKEYREMRERYGDEFEAAMGAEAVQDLLKEIDLDQLSAELTAEVEKSSGQKKVRILKRLEVVEAFRVSGNRPEWMVMDVLPVLPPDLRPMVQLDGGRFATSDLNDLYRRVINRNNRLRRLLELGAPDIIVRNEKRMLQEAVDSLIDNGRRGRPVTGPNNRALKSLSDLLKGKQGRFRQNLLGKRVDYSGRSVIVVGPELKMDQCGLPKEMALEIGRAHV
;
A
#
# COMPACT_ATOMS: atom_id res chain seq x y z
N MET A 1 2.25 2.76 -30.18
CA MET A 1 1.80 2.97 -28.80
C MET A 1 0.29 3.10 -28.89
N GLU A 2 -0.46 2.16 -28.34
CA GLU A 2 -1.87 2.40 -28.14
C GLU A 2 -1.97 3.51 -27.08
N ASN A 3 -2.35 4.70 -27.50
CA ASN A 3 -2.70 5.76 -26.59
C ASN A 3 -4.02 5.34 -25.94
N ASN A 4 -3.97 4.91 -24.69
CA ASN A 4 -5.17 4.77 -23.88
C ASN A 4 -5.77 6.16 -23.70
N VAL A 5 -6.70 6.51 -24.57
CA VAL A 5 -7.47 7.75 -24.45
C VAL A 5 -8.51 7.51 -23.35
N PHE A 6 -8.50 8.31 -22.31
CA PHE A 6 -9.49 8.27 -21.23
C PHE A 6 -9.91 9.70 -20.88
N ASP A 7 -11.18 9.88 -20.53
CA ASP A 7 -11.74 11.18 -20.19
C ASP A 7 -11.60 11.51 -18.70
N SER A 8 -11.54 10.48 -17.84
CA SER A 8 -11.47 10.67 -16.39
C SER A 8 -10.74 9.53 -15.68
N ILE A 9 -10.27 9.82 -14.47
CA ILE A 9 -9.68 8.85 -13.55
C ILE A 9 -10.54 8.80 -12.30
N LYS A 10 -11.02 7.60 -11.92
CA LYS A 10 -11.73 7.36 -10.66
C LYS A 10 -10.79 6.73 -9.64
N ILE A 11 -10.70 7.34 -8.46
CA ILE A 11 -9.96 6.79 -7.32
C ILE A 11 -10.97 6.19 -6.34
N GLY A 12 -10.73 4.95 -5.93
CA GLY A 12 -11.59 4.23 -4.99
C GLY A 12 -10.80 3.21 -4.17
N LEU A 13 -11.51 2.54 -3.25
CA LEU A 13 -10.95 1.40 -2.53
C LEU A 13 -11.02 0.16 -3.42
N ALA A 14 -10.01 -0.69 -3.33
CA ALA A 14 -10.00 -1.99 -3.98
C ALA A 14 -10.44 -3.08 -3.01
N SER A 15 -11.37 -3.94 -3.44
CA SER A 15 -11.69 -5.15 -2.71
C SER A 15 -10.54 -6.17 -2.77
N PRO A 16 -10.45 -7.12 -1.82
CA PRO A 16 -9.49 -8.22 -1.91
C PRO A 16 -9.56 -8.98 -3.24
N ASP A 17 -10.77 -9.25 -3.72
CA ASP A 17 -10.99 -9.95 -4.99
C ASP A 17 -10.53 -9.14 -6.20
N GLN A 18 -10.72 -7.84 -6.16
CA GLN A 18 -10.24 -6.95 -7.21
C GLN A 18 -8.70 -6.94 -7.27
N ILE A 19 -8.02 -6.96 -6.12
CA ILE A 19 -6.55 -7.06 -6.06
C ILE A 19 -6.09 -8.41 -6.63
N ARG A 20 -6.76 -9.51 -6.29
CA ARG A 20 -6.46 -10.84 -6.87
C ARG A 20 -6.67 -10.87 -8.38
N ASN A 21 -7.71 -10.22 -8.87
CA ASN A 21 -8.00 -10.12 -10.32
C ASN A 21 -6.97 -9.31 -11.08
N TRP A 22 -6.39 -8.27 -10.49
CA TRP A 22 -5.29 -7.51 -11.10
C TRP A 22 -3.98 -8.28 -11.11
N SER A 23 -3.82 -9.25 -10.21
CA SER A 23 -2.57 -9.95 -9.99
C SER A 23 -2.39 -11.13 -10.94
N TYR A 24 -1.16 -11.31 -11.41
CA TYR A 24 -0.72 -12.47 -12.19
C TYR A 24 -0.18 -13.62 -11.33
N GLY A 25 -0.14 -13.45 -10.01
CA GLY A 25 0.24 -14.51 -9.07
C GLY A 25 0.70 -14.01 -7.70
N GLU A 26 0.76 -14.94 -6.75
CA GLU A 26 1.18 -14.68 -5.37
C GLU A 26 2.70 -14.66 -5.25
N VAL A 27 3.24 -13.62 -4.61
CA VAL A 27 4.65 -13.51 -4.25
C VAL A 27 4.85 -14.11 -2.87
N LYS A 28 5.51 -15.27 -2.82
CA LYS A 28 5.71 -16.04 -1.58
C LYS A 28 7.08 -15.86 -0.95
N LYS A 29 8.08 -15.52 -1.77
CA LYS A 29 9.47 -15.45 -1.35
C LYS A 29 10.00 -14.03 -1.31
N PRO A 30 10.81 -13.67 -0.31
CA PRO A 30 11.43 -12.35 -0.19
C PRO A 30 12.61 -12.14 -1.15
N GLU A 31 13.10 -13.20 -1.78
CA GLU A 31 14.23 -13.15 -2.68
C GLU A 31 13.91 -12.35 -3.95
N THR A 32 14.90 -11.64 -4.44
CA THR A 32 14.80 -10.83 -5.66
C THR A 32 15.41 -11.53 -6.87
N ILE A 33 16.73 -11.67 -6.85
CA ILE A 33 17.52 -12.31 -7.90
C ILE A 33 18.52 -13.28 -7.27
N ASN A 34 18.94 -14.27 -8.04
CA ASN A 34 20.05 -15.11 -7.70
C ASN A 34 21.35 -14.37 -8.06
N TYR A 35 22.17 -14.03 -7.09
CA TYR A 35 23.41 -13.25 -7.30
C TYR A 35 24.47 -13.96 -8.14
N ARG A 36 24.41 -15.30 -8.24
CA ARG A 36 25.35 -16.10 -9.07
C ARG A 36 24.93 -16.09 -10.53
N THR A 37 23.63 -16.27 -10.79
CA THR A 37 23.10 -16.42 -12.16
C THR A 37 22.51 -15.11 -12.70
N LEU A 38 22.33 -14.09 -11.86
CA LEU A 38 21.67 -12.81 -12.13
C LEU A 38 20.24 -12.96 -12.65
N LYS A 39 19.64 -14.14 -12.46
CA LYS A 39 18.27 -14.41 -12.87
C LYS A 39 17.29 -14.21 -11.72
N PRO A 40 16.06 -13.75 -12.00
CA PRO A 40 14.99 -13.63 -11.00
C PRO A 40 14.68 -14.97 -10.33
N GLU A 41 14.53 -14.95 -9.01
CA GLU A 41 14.10 -16.14 -8.26
C GLU A 41 12.61 -16.43 -8.49
N ARG A 42 12.28 -17.72 -8.50
CA ARG A 42 10.90 -18.19 -8.67
C ARG A 42 10.06 -17.85 -7.44
N ASP A 43 8.85 -17.34 -7.66
CA ASP A 43 7.88 -16.89 -6.65
C ASP A 43 8.40 -15.76 -5.76
N GLY A 44 9.50 -15.11 -6.17
CA GLY A 44 10.08 -13.94 -5.54
C GLY A 44 9.58 -12.62 -6.11
N LEU A 45 10.11 -11.51 -5.58
CA LEU A 45 9.72 -10.14 -5.96
C LEU A 45 9.98 -9.77 -7.44
N TYR A 46 10.80 -10.53 -8.15
CA TYR A 46 11.12 -10.33 -9.58
C TYR A 46 10.73 -11.52 -10.46
N CYS A 47 9.95 -12.45 -9.95
CA CYS A 47 9.57 -13.69 -10.63
C CYS A 47 9.06 -13.44 -12.05
N GLU A 48 9.67 -14.10 -13.04
CA GLU A 48 9.27 -13.97 -14.45
C GLU A 48 7.92 -14.64 -14.74
N ARG A 49 7.53 -15.63 -13.94
CA ARG A 49 6.22 -16.28 -14.08
C ARG A 49 5.08 -15.33 -13.72
N ILE A 50 5.27 -14.48 -12.70
CA ILE A 50 4.26 -13.52 -12.22
C ILE A 50 4.31 -12.24 -13.07
N PHE A 51 5.49 -11.66 -13.21
CA PHE A 51 5.65 -10.32 -13.79
C PHE A 51 6.04 -10.30 -15.27
N GLY A 52 6.32 -11.46 -15.85
CA GLY A 52 6.74 -11.57 -17.24
C GLY A 52 8.26 -11.70 -17.42
N PRO A 53 8.72 -12.02 -18.65
CA PRO A 53 10.11 -12.29 -18.97
C PRO A 53 10.98 -11.04 -18.86
N THR A 54 12.28 -11.23 -18.59
CA THR A 54 13.28 -10.16 -18.55
C THR A 54 13.78 -9.76 -19.94
N LYS A 55 13.69 -10.67 -20.91
CA LYS A 55 14.06 -10.44 -22.31
C LYS A 55 12.85 -10.62 -23.21
N ASP A 56 12.76 -9.82 -24.27
CA ASP A 56 11.69 -9.91 -25.25
C ASP A 56 11.67 -11.32 -25.89
N TRP A 57 10.47 -11.92 -25.89
CA TRP A 57 10.19 -13.18 -26.56
C TRP A 57 11.04 -14.37 -26.10
N GLU A 58 11.55 -14.36 -24.87
CA GLU A 58 12.33 -15.43 -24.29
C GLU A 58 11.76 -15.88 -22.95
N CYS A 59 11.58 -17.19 -22.76
CA CYS A 59 11.19 -17.72 -21.44
C CYS A 59 12.41 -17.87 -20.53
N HIS A 60 12.19 -17.98 -19.22
CA HIS A 60 13.25 -18.07 -18.20
C HIS A 60 14.28 -19.20 -18.48
N CYS A 61 13.83 -20.38 -18.89
CA CYS A 61 14.71 -21.54 -19.15
C CYS A 61 15.36 -21.53 -20.54
N GLY A 62 14.98 -20.58 -21.41
CA GLY A 62 15.52 -20.48 -22.77
C GLY A 62 14.99 -21.49 -23.77
N LYS A 63 14.00 -22.33 -23.41
CA LYS A 63 13.39 -23.33 -24.31
C LYS A 63 12.68 -22.67 -25.48
N TYR A 64 11.93 -21.62 -25.21
CA TYR A 64 11.22 -20.83 -26.22
C TYR A 64 11.89 -19.47 -26.36
N LYS A 65 12.40 -19.19 -27.56
CA LYS A 65 13.00 -17.94 -27.98
C LYS A 65 12.39 -17.53 -29.30
N ARG A 66 12.20 -16.29 -29.57
CA ARG A 66 11.66 -15.66 -30.78
C ARG A 66 10.15 -15.46 -30.76
N ILE A 67 9.74 -14.48 -31.53
CA ILE A 67 8.37 -13.97 -31.66
C ILE A 67 7.33 -15.02 -32.10
N ARG A 68 7.75 -16.06 -32.83
CA ARG A 68 6.85 -17.15 -33.27
C ARG A 68 6.13 -17.87 -32.13
N TYR A 69 6.66 -17.78 -30.92
CA TYR A 69 6.06 -18.39 -29.72
C TYR A 69 5.29 -17.40 -28.87
N LYS A 70 4.92 -16.23 -29.41
CA LYS A 70 4.17 -15.19 -28.70
C LYS A 70 2.93 -15.77 -28.00
N GLY A 71 2.76 -15.43 -26.71
CA GLY A 71 1.62 -15.86 -25.89
C GLY A 71 1.69 -17.31 -25.40
N LYS A 72 2.72 -18.08 -25.79
CA LYS A 72 2.89 -19.45 -25.30
C LYS A 72 3.44 -19.45 -23.88
N ILE A 73 2.79 -20.18 -22.98
CA ILE A 73 3.30 -20.43 -21.64
C ILE A 73 4.25 -21.62 -21.72
N CYS A 74 5.48 -21.44 -21.20
CA CYS A 74 6.47 -22.48 -21.20
C CYS A 74 6.09 -23.61 -20.22
N ASP A 75 5.98 -24.82 -20.72
CA ASP A 75 5.69 -26.04 -19.95
C ASP A 75 6.75 -26.35 -18.87
N ARG A 76 8.01 -25.94 -19.07
CA ARG A 76 9.11 -26.19 -18.13
C ARG A 76 9.21 -25.13 -17.01
N CYS A 77 9.13 -23.85 -17.35
CA CYS A 77 9.35 -22.76 -16.38
C CYS A 77 8.08 -21.95 -16.05
N GLY A 78 6.97 -22.16 -16.78
CA GLY A 78 5.71 -21.46 -16.57
C GLY A 78 5.70 -20.00 -16.99
N VAL A 79 6.74 -19.50 -17.65
CA VAL A 79 6.85 -18.10 -18.09
C VAL A 79 6.18 -17.96 -19.46
N GLU A 80 5.35 -16.95 -19.60
CA GLU A 80 4.72 -16.58 -20.86
C GLU A 80 5.72 -15.87 -21.77
N VAL A 81 5.76 -16.26 -23.06
CA VAL A 81 6.63 -15.64 -24.06
C VAL A 81 5.99 -14.37 -24.58
N THR A 82 6.40 -13.23 -24.05
CA THR A 82 5.88 -11.90 -24.38
C THR A 82 7.00 -10.85 -24.36
N LYS A 83 6.67 -9.60 -24.62
CA LYS A 83 7.64 -8.49 -24.51
C LYS A 83 7.98 -8.22 -23.04
N ALA A 84 9.23 -7.88 -22.77
CA ALA A 84 9.70 -7.49 -21.44
C ALA A 84 8.96 -6.26 -20.87
N LYS A 85 8.38 -5.41 -21.72
CA LYS A 85 7.59 -4.23 -21.32
C LYS A 85 6.47 -4.56 -20.32
N VAL A 86 5.90 -5.79 -20.36
CA VAL A 86 4.85 -6.22 -19.42
C VAL A 86 5.31 -6.19 -17.96
N ARG A 87 6.61 -6.23 -17.68
CA ARG A 87 7.18 -6.09 -16.33
C ARG A 87 6.95 -4.72 -15.71
N ARG A 88 6.54 -3.73 -16.49
CA ARG A 88 6.11 -2.42 -16.03
C ARG A 88 4.62 -2.37 -15.70
N GLU A 89 3.84 -3.32 -16.19
CA GLU A 89 2.38 -3.29 -16.16
C GLU A 89 1.78 -4.35 -15.24
N ARG A 90 2.40 -5.55 -15.17
CA ARG A 90 1.89 -6.69 -14.40
C ARG A 90 2.09 -6.51 -12.91
N MET A 91 1.01 -6.66 -12.17
CA MET A 91 1.00 -6.67 -10.71
C MET A 91 1.04 -8.09 -10.16
N GLY A 92 1.59 -8.25 -8.98
CA GLY A 92 1.45 -9.43 -8.14
C GLY A 92 0.68 -9.11 -6.87
N HIS A 93 0.52 -10.09 -5.99
CA HIS A 93 -0.09 -9.89 -4.67
C HIS A 93 0.61 -10.73 -3.60
N ILE A 94 0.36 -10.38 -2.35
CA ILE A 94 0.77 -11.14 -1.17
C ILE A 94 -0.51 -11.44 -0.39
N GLU A 95 -0.83 -12.73 -0.18
CA GLU A 95 -1.89 -13.14 0.75
C GLU A 95 -1.39 -12.96 2.17
N LEU A 96 -2.06 -12.13 2.94
CA LEU A 96 -1.69 -11.86 4.32
C LEU A 96 -2.20 -12.99 5.23
N ALA A 97 -1.37 -13.45 6.17
CA ALA A 97 -1.73 -14.48 7.14
C ALA A 97 -2.69 -13.97 8.24
N ALA A 98 -2.80 -12.66 8.38
CA ALA A 98 -3.78 -11.97 9.22
C ALA A 98 -4.16 -10.64 8.58
N PRO A 99 -5.41 -10.17 8.74
CA PRO A 99 -5.83 -8.86 8.24
C PRO A 99 -4.98 -7.73 8.80
N VAL A 100 -4.75 -6.69 8.01
CA VAL A 100 -3.95 -5.52 8.36
C VAL A 100 -4.72 -4.25 8.06
N SER A 101 -4.81 -3.33 9.01
CA SER A 101 -5.47 -2.04 8.82
C SER A 101 -4.63 -1.12 7.93
N HIS A 102 -5.27 -0.43 6.99
CA HIS A 102 -4.59 0.55 6.14
C HIS A 102 -4.33 1.84 6.93
N ILE A 103 -3.06 2.22 7.03
CA ILE A 103 -2.61 3.34 7.90
C ILE A 103 -3.21 4.69 7.50
N TRP A 104 -3.55 4.94 6.23
CA TRP A 104 -4.16 6.19 5.81
C TRP A 104 -5.55 6.39 6.41
N TYR A 105 -6.34 5.32 6.53
CA TYR A 105 -7.69 5.38 7.08
C TYR A 105 -7.71 5.33 8.61
N PHE A 106 -6.64 4.82 9.21
CA PHE A 106 -6.46 4.82 10.65
C PHE A 106 -5.81 6.12 11.17
N LYS A 107 -4.62 6.49 10.68
CA LYS A 107 -3.83 7.65 11.14
C LYS A 107 -4.11 8.94 10.35
N GLY A 108 -5.07 8.94 9.44
CA GLY A 108 -5.56 10.17 8.82
C GLY A 108 -6.19 11.12 9.85
N ILE A 109 -6.24 12.40 9.54
CA ILE A 109 -6.91 13.41 10.35
C ILE A 109 -8.04 14.01 9.53
N PRO A 110 -9.32 13.68 9.85
CA PRO A 110 -9.77 12.74 10.89
C PRO A 110 -9.58 11.26 10.49
N SER A 111 -9.52 10.36 11.48
CA SER A 111 -9.48 8.92 11.25
C SER A 111 -10.77 8.41 10.64
N ARG A 112 -10.73 7.85 9.44
CA ARG A 112 -11.94 7.35 8.76
C ARG A 112 -12.53 6.13 9.45
N ILE A 113 -11.69 5.17 9.85
CA ILE A 113 -12.11 4.00 10.64
C ILE A 113 -12.69 4.45 11.98
N GLY A 114 -12.04 5.40 12.64
CA GLY A 114 -12.51 5.94 13.93
C GLY A 114 -13.88 6.61 13.82
N LEU A 115 -14.14 7.39 12.76
CA LEU A 115 -15.43 8.01 12.51
C LEU A 115 -16.52 6.98 12.17
N MET A 116 -16.19 5.98 11.36
CA MET A 116 -17.13 4.92 10.97
C MET A 116 -17.59 4.13 12.19
N LEU A 117 -16.66 3.69 13.04
CA LEU A 117 -16.95 2.91 14.24
C LEU A 117 -17.37 3.74 15.46
N ASP A 118 -17.24 5.07 15.40
CA ASP A 118 -17.40 6.00 16.54
C ASP A 118 -16.43 5.69 17.69
N ILE A 119 -15.20 5.33 17.37
CA ILE A 119 -14.13 5.03 18.32
C ILE A 119 -13.03 6.09 18.21
N SER A 120 -12.55 6.58 19.35
CA SER A 120 -11.46 7.55 19.34
C SER A 120 -10.17 6.93 18.74
N PRO A 121 -9.36 7.71 17.98
CA PRO A 121 -8.13 7.18 17.38
C PRO A 121 -7.14 6.59 18.39
N ARG A 122 -7.10 7.09 19.63
CA ARG A 122 -6.26 6.57 20.70
C ARG A 122 -6.70 5.18 21.15
N LEU A 123 -7.99 4.96 21.28
CA LEU A 123 -8.56 3.66 21.65
C LEU A 123 -8.39 2.65 20.51
N LEU A 124 -8.68 3.08 19.28
CA LEU A 124 -8.49 2.27 18.08
C LEU A 124 -7.03 1.82 17.91
N GLU A 125 -6.06 2.69 18.23
CA GLU A 125 -4.64 2.34 18.22
C GLU A 125 -4.30 1.20 19.17
N LYS A 126 -4.87 1.20 20.39
CA LYS A 126 -4.66 0.13 21.35
C LYS A 126 -5.16 -1.22 20.83
N VAL A 127 -6.29 -1.24 20.13
CA VAL A 127 -6.83 -2.46 19.52
C VAL A 127 -5.96 -2.94 18.37
N LEU A 128 -5.67 -2.08 17.39
CA LEU A 128 -4.93 -2.44 16.18
C LEU A 128 -3.50 -2.94 16.45
N TYR A 129 -2.87 -2.46 17.53
CA TYR A 129 -1.51 -2.86 17.92
C TYR A 129 -1.47 -3.80 19.12
N PHE A 130 -2.56 -4.53 19.36
CA PHE A 130 -2.63 -5.63 20.32
C PHE A 130 -2.34 -5.25 21.77
N ALA A 131 -2.72 -4.04 22.18
CA ALA A 131 -2.60 -3.57 23.56
C ALA A 131 -3.90 -3.73 24.37
N SER A 132 -5.06 -3.83 23.73
CA SER A 132 -6.37 -4.00 24.38
C SER A 132 -7.30 -4.82 23.49
N TYR A 133 -8.21 -5.55 24.13
CA TYR A 133 -9.31 -6.22 23.45
C TYR A 133 -10.42 -5.24 23.13
N ILE A 134 -11.20 -5.52 22.12
CA ILE A 134 -12.47 -4.86 21.81
C ILE A 134 -13.58 -5.90 21.77
N VAL A 135 -14.69 -5.60 22.41
CA VAL A 135 -15.88 -6.45 22.41
C VAL A 135 -16.55 -6.36 21.03
N THR A 136 -16.59 -7.47 20.32
CA THR A 136 -17.26 -7.60 19.02
C THR A 136 -18.72 -7.97 19.21
N ASP A 137 -18.99 -8.96 20.06
CA ASP A 137 -20.34 -9.34 20.47
C ASP A 137 -20.43 -9.40 22.00
N PRO A 138 -21.30 -8.58 22.64
CA PRO A 138 -21.49 -8.61 24.08
C PRO A 138 -22.30 -9.81 24.58
N GLY A 139 -23.05 -10.52 23.72
CA GLY A 139 -23.93 -11.61 24.11
C GLY A 139 -24.92 -11.20 25.21
N LEU A 140 -25.08 -12.07 26.22
CA LEU A 140 -25.94 -11.84 27.40
C LEU A 140 -25.21 -11.19 28.58
N THR A 141 -24.00 -10.66 28.37
CA THR A 141 -23.17 -10.06 29.41
C THR A 141 -23.44 -8.57 29.59
N PRO A 142 -23.07 -7.95 30.74
CA PRO A 142 -23.22 -6.52 30.97
C PRO A 142 -22.24 -5.65 30.18
N LEU A 143 -21.47 -6.23 29.25
CA LEU A 143 -20.52 -5.54 28.39
C LEU A 143 -21.27 -4.77 27.30
N GLU A 144 -20.68 -3.66 26.88
CA GLU A 144 -21.18 -2.91 25.72
C GLU A 144 -20.40 -3.30 24.45
N LYS A 145 -21.08 -3.31 23.32
CA LYS A 145 -20.44 -3.49 22.01
C LYS A 145 -19.43 -2.38 21.78
N LYS A 146 -18.24 -2.72 21.28
CA LYS A 146 -17.09 -1.83 21.08
C LYS A 146 -16.41 -1.36 22.38
N GLN A 147 -16.79 -1.88 23.54
CA GLN A 147 -16.06 -1.62 24.79
C GLN A 147 -14.65 -2.18 24.70
N LEU A 148 -13.68 -1.44 25.24
CA LEU A 148 -12.30 -1.91 25.33
C LEU A 148 -12.07 -2.58 26.69
N LEU A 149 -11.38 -3.71 26.63
CA LEU A 149 -10.97 -4.45 27.80
C LEU A 149 -9.46 -4.57 27.83
N THR A 150 -8.88 -4.38 29.02
CA THR A 150 -7.47 -4.73 29.27
C THR A 150 -7.35 -6.25 29.35
N GLU A 151 -6.12 -6.76 29.26
CA GLU A 151 -5.84 -8.20 29.40
C GLU A 151 -6.38 -8.77 30.72
N LYS A 152 -6.30 -7.98 31.82
CA LYS A 152 -6.81 -8.37 33.14
C LYS A 152 -8.34 -8.44 33.15
N GLU A 153 -9.01 -7.40 32.68
CA GLU A 153 -10.48 -7.35 32.57
C GLU A 153 -11.02 -8.45 31.67
N TYR A 154 -10.35 -8.71 30.55
CA TYR A 154 -10.74 -9.79 29.63
C TYR A 154 -10.70 -11.16 30.34
N ARG A 155 -9.62 -11.45 31.11
CA ARG A 155 -9.53 -12.70 31.87
C ARG A 155 -10.61 -12.81 32.93
N GLU A 156 -10.84 -11.76 33.71
CA GLU A 156 -11.88 -11.70 34.74
C GLU A 156 -13.29 -11.90 34.13
N MET A 157 -13.56 -11.30 32.97
CA MET A 157 -14.83 -11.48 32.28
C MET A 157 -14.95 -12.90 31.69
N ARG A 158 -13.85 -13.45 31.16
CA ARG A 158 -13.83 -14.83 30.63
C ARG A 158 -14.02 -15.87 31.72
N GLU A 159 -13.50 -15.64 32.93
CA GLU A 159 -13.74 -16.50 34.10
C GLU A 159 -15.21 -16.46 34.57
N ARG A 160 -15.86 -15.30 34.46
CA ARG A 160 -17.25 -15.13 34.93
C ARG A 160 -18.29 -15.61 33.92
N TYR A 161 -18.12 -15.30 32.64
CA TYR A 161 -19.12 -15.46 31.60
C TYR A 161 -18.73 -16.50 30.54
N GLY A 162 -17.52 -17.09 30.64
CA GLY A 162 -17.07 -18.10 29.70
C GLY A 162 -17.09 -17.64 28.25
N ASP A 163 -17.82 -18.34 27.40
CA ASP A 163 -17.95 -18.08 25.96
C ASP A 163 -19.21 -17.28 25.58
N GLU A 164 -19.89 -16.65 26.57
CA GLU A 164 -21.11 -15.89 26.32
C GLU A 164 -20.88 -14.54 25.61
N PHE A 165 -19.64 -14.09 25.48
CA PHE A 165 -19.28 -12.87 24.75
C PHE A 165 -18.06 -13.11 23.86
N GLU A 166 -17.93 -12.30 22.82
CA GLU A 166 -16.77 -12.31 21.94
C GLU A 166 -16.01 -10.99 22.06
N ALA A 167 -14.70 -11.12 22.22
CA ALA A 167 -13.78 -9.98 22.19
C ALA A 167 -12.47 -10.40 21.53
N ALA A 168 -11.95 -9.55 20.65
CA ALA A 168 -10.76 -9.83 19.87
C ALA A 168 -9.81 -8.63 19.82
N MET A 169 -8.62 -8.84 19.29
CA MET A 169 -7.59 -7.82 19.11
C MET A 169 -7.20 -7.68 17.64
N GLY A 170 -6.61 -6.54 17.30
CA GLY A 170 -6.01 -6.33 15.99
C GLY A 170 -6.98 -5.88 14.91
N ALA A 171 -6.50 -5.88 13.69
CA ALA A 171 -7.27 -5.44 12.53
C ALA A 171 -8.44 -6.38 12.18
N GLU A 172 -8.36 -7.65 12.55
CA GLU A 172 -9.41 -8.65 12.36
C GLU A 172 -10.70 -8.24 13.09
N ALA A 173 -10.61 -7.93 14.38
CA ALA A 173 -11.74 -7.44 15.18
C ALA A 173 -12.35 -6.16 14.60
N VAL A 174 -11.50 -5.25 14.12
CA VAL A 174 -11.95 -3.99 13.48
C VAL A 174 -12.65 -4.29 12.15
N GLN A 175 -12.15 -5.25 11.37
CA GLN A 175 -12.76 -5.66 10.11
C GLN A 175 -14.16 -6.24 10.33
N ASP A 176 -14.33 -7.09 11.33
CA ASP A 176 -15.62 -7.71 11.63
C ASP A 176 -16.65 -6.66 12.07
N LEU A 177 -16.27 -5.74 12.95
CA LEU A 177 -17.11 -4.60 13.30
C LEU A 177 -17.47 -3.71 12.10
N LEU A 178 -16.59 -3.57 11.10
CA LEU A 178 -16.87 -2.80 9.89
C LEU A 178 -17.80 -3.56 8.92
N LYS A 179 -17.73 -4.89 8.85
CA LYS A 179 -18.62 -5.73 8.03
C LYS A 179 -20.08 -5.67 8.48
N GLU A 180 -20.31 -5.51 9.78
CA GLU A 180 -21.65 -5.46 10.37
C GLU A 180 -22.39 -4.13 10.15
N ILE A 181 -21.69 -3.10 9.66
CA ILE A 181 -22.30 -1.77 9.48
C ILE A 181 -23.22 -1.79 8.25
N ASP A 182 -24.49 -1.51 8.49
CA ASP A 182 -25.43 -1.13 7.44
C ASP A 182 -25.32 0.39 7.22
N LEU A 183 -24.84 0.78 6.02
CA LEU A 183 -24.61 2.19 5.68
C LEU A 183 -25.91 2.98 5.55
N ASP A 184 -26.98 2.37 5.04
CA ASP A 184 -28.25 3.05 4.84
C ASP A 184 -28.94 3.32 6.18
N GLN A 185 -28.97 2.33 7.08
CA GLN A 185 -29.48 2.49 8.43
C GLN A 185 -28.67 3.52 9.22
N LEU A 186 -27.33 3.42 9.21
CA LEU A 186 -26.46 4.35 9.93
C LEU A 186 -26.60 5.79 9.42
N SER A 187 -26.76 5.98 8.11
CA SER A 187 -27.01 7.30 7.52
C SER A 187 -28.31 7.90 8.02
N ALA A 188 -29.40 7.14 8.05
CA ALA A 188 -30.70 7.59 8.55
C ALA A 188 -30.64 7.96 10.04
N GLU A 189 -30.01 7.13 10.86
CA GLU A 189 -29.82 7.37 12.31
C GLU A 189 -29.03 8.67 12.56
N LEU A 190 -27.90 8.86 11.87
CA LEU A 190 -27.07 10.06 12.01
C LEU A 190 -27.79 11.31 11.51
N THR A 191 -28.57 11.24 10.45
CA THR A 191 -29.36 12.36 9.94
C THR A 191 -30.39 12.81 10.98
N ALA A 192 -31.12 11.87 11.57
CA ALA A 192 -32.07 12.17 12.65
C ALA A 192 -31.38 12.73 13.92
N GLU A 193 -30.16 12.29 14.22
CA GLU A 193 -29.38 12.81 15.36
C GLU A 193 -28.87 14.23 15.10
N VAL A 194 -28.49 14.58 13.85
CA VAL A 194 -28.08 15.93 13.45
C VAL A 194 -29.20 16.95 13.74
N GLU A 195 -30.46 16.60 13.47
CA GLU A 195 -31.61 17.48 13.71
C GLU A 195 -31.84 17.77 15.21
N LYS A 196 -31.56 16.77 16.05
CA LYS A 196 -31.74 16.85 17.52
C LYS A 196 -30.55 17.46 18.26
N SER A 197 -29.41 17.64 17.56
CA SER A 197 -28.15 18.04 18.18
C SER A 197 -27.77 19.47 17.88
N SER A 198 -26.99 20.10 18.79
CA SER A 198 -26.49 21.48 18.64
C SER A 198 -25.00 21.57 19.00
N GLY A 199 -24.35 22.68 18.63
CA GLY A 199 -22.98 22.99 19.01
C GLY A 199 -21.95 22.00 18.49
N GLN A 200 -20.94 21.68 19.28
CA GLN A 200 -19.81 20.79 18.90
C GLN A 200 -20.26 19.36 18.65
N LYS A 201 -21.30 18.86 19.34
CA LYS A 201 -21.85 17.53 19.11
C LYS A 201 -22.37 17.42 17.68
N LYS A 202 -23.10 18.40 17.19
CA LYS A 202 -23.60 18.45 15.81
C LYS A 202 -22.47 18.41 14.78
N VAL A 203 -21.38 19.16 15.01
CA VAL A 203 -20.22 19.17 14.11
C VAL A 203 -19.53 17.79 14.03
N ARG A 204 -19.46 17.09 15.16
CA ARG A 204 -18.89 15.72 15.19
C ARG A 204 -19.75 14.74 14.40
N ILE A 205 -21.08 14.80 14.58
CA ILE A 205 -22.04 13.93 13.89
C ILE A 205 -22.01 14.22 12.38
N LEU A 206 -21.98 15.49 11.97
CA LEU A 206 -21.87 15.88 10.57
C LEU A 206 -20.61 15.31 9.90
N LYS A 207 -19.44 15.39 10.57
CA LYS A 207 -18.21 14.80 10.05
C LYS A 207 -18.29 13.28 9.92
N ARG A 208 -19.02 12.63 10.82
CA ARG A 208 -19.26 11.19 10.74
C ARG A 208 -20.20 10.85 9.60
N LEU A 209 -21.30 11.59 9.46
CA LEU A 209 -22.27 11.45 8.38
C LEU A 209 -21.61 11.64 7.00
N GLU A 210 -20.74 12.64 6.85
CA GLU A 210 -19.98 12.88 5.61
C GLU A 210 -19.19 11.65 5.16
N VAL A 211 -18.54 10.95 6.09
CA VAL A 211 -17.79 9.73 5.77
C VAL A 211 -18.73 8.57 5.40
N VAL A 212 -19.82 8.40 6.14
CA VAL A 212 -20.82 7.35 5.85
C VAL A 212 -21.46 7.56 4.48
N GLU A 213 -21.86 8.79 4.16
CA GLU A 213 -22.41 9.15 2.85
C GLU A 213 -21.40 8.94 1.71
N ALA A 214 -20.12 9.28 1.94
CA ALA A 214 -19.08 9.04 0.96
C ALA A 214 -18.92 7.55 0.63
N PHE A 215 -19.03 6.65 1.61
CA PHE A 215 -19.03 5.22 1.38
C PHE A 215 -20.31 4.75 0.67
N ARG A 216 -21.47 5.21 1.12
CA ARG A 216 -22.79 4.87 0.55
C ARG A 216 -22.89 5.23 -0.93
N VAL A 217 -22.56 6.48 -1.28
CA VAL A 217 -22.65 6.99 -2.65
C VAL A 217 -21.61 6.36 -3.58
N SER A 218 -20.39 6.11 -3.08
CA SER A 218 -19.32 5.52 -3.91
C SER A 218 -19.47 4.02 -4.15
N GLY A 219 -20.29 3.33 -3.36
CA GLY A 219 -20.43 1.87 -3.38
C GLY A 219 -19.21 1.12 -2.81
N ASN A 220 -18.31 1.82 -2.11
CA ASN A 220 -17.21 1.18 -1.39
C ASN A 220 -17.71 0.58 -0.09
N ARG A 221 -17.14 -0.57 0.30
CA ARG A 221 -17.49 -1.20 1.58
C ARG A 221 -16.50 -0.78 2.67
N PRO A 222 -16.98 -0.51 3.91
CA PRO A 222 -16.11 -0.07 5.01
C PRO A 222 -15.01 -1.06 5.36
N GLU A 223 -15.26 -2.37 5.28
CA GLU A 223 -14.27 -3.40 5.56
C GLU A 223 -13.06 -3.41 4.61
N TRP A 224 -13.16 -2.77 3.43
CA TRP A 224 -12.02 -2.63 2.52
C TRP A 224 -10.93 -1.68 3.00
N MET A 225 -11.18 -0.96 4.11
CA MET A 225 -10.14 -0.20 4.81
C MET A 225 -9.18 -1.11 5.60
N VAL A 226 -9.53 -2.39 5.75
CA VAL A 226 -8.67 -3.45 6.27
C VAL A 226 -8.31 -4.38 5.13
N MET A 227 -7.05 -4.71 5.00
CA MET A 227 -6.50 -5.46 3.87
C MET A 227 -6.25 -6.91 4.25
N ASP A 228 -6.78 -7.85 3.48
CA ASP A 228 -6.46 -9.28 3.51
C ASP A 228 -5.39 -9.64 2.49
N VAL A 229 -5.31 -8.84 1.42
CA VAL A 229 -4.40 -9.02 0.30
C VAL A 229 -3.66 -7.71 0.03
N LEU A 230 -2.35 -7.80 -0.13
CA LEU A 230 -1.49 -6.65 -0.42
C LEU A 230 -1.04 -6.69 -1.89
N PRO A 231 -1.29 -5.65 -2.69
CA PRO A 231 -0.80 -5.59 -4.06
C PRO A 231 0.71 -5.37 -4.11
N VAL A 232 1.38 -6.05 -5.04
CA VAL A 232 2.81 -5.88 -5.30
C VAL A 232 3.01 -5.15 -6.62
N LEU A 233 3.69 -4.01 -6.56
CA LEU A 233 3.97 -3.20 -7.75
C LEU A 233 4.81 -3.95 -8.78
N PRO A 234 4.65 -3.64 -10.07
CA PRO A 234 5.49 -4.16 -11.13
C PRO A 234 6.99 -3.93 -10.87
N PRO A 235 7.87 -4.88 -11.25
CA PRO A 235 9.32 -4.79 -10.98
C PRO A 235 9.99 -3.54 -11.55
N ASP A 236 9.58 -3.09 -12.73
CA ASP A 236 10.17 -1.93 -13.39
C ASP A 236 9.83 -0.60 -12.71
N LEU A 237 8.82 -0.57 -11.84
CA LEU A 237 8.49 0.59 -10.99
C LEU A 237 9.30 0.61 -9.68
N ARG A 238 10.00 -0.49 -9.36
CA ARG A 238 10.90 -0.64 -8.21
C ARG A 238 12.20 -1.32 -8.62
N PRO A 239 12.96 -0.71 -9.54
CA PRO A 239 14.06 -1.37 -10.23
C PRO A 239 15.20 -1.75 -9.30
N MET A 240 15.93 -2.79 -9.71
CA MET A 240 17.21 -3.20 -9.16
C MET A 240 18.23 -3.17 -10.30
N VAL A 241 19.25 -2.33 -10.18
CA VAL A 241 20.24 -2.08 -11.22
C VAL A 241 21.62 -2.52 -10.73
N GLN A 242 22.35 -3.26 -11.54
CA GLN A 242 23.73 -3.60 -11.26
C GLN A 242 24.62 -2.39 -11.57
N LEU A 243 25.44 -2.00 -10.60
CA LEU A 243 26.46 -0.97 -10.73
C LEU A 243 27.81 -1.59 -11.10
N ASP A 244 28.71 -0.73 -11.57
CA ASP A 244 30.10 -1.13 -11.80
C ASP A 244 30.73 -1.70 -10.51
N GLY A 245 31.51 -2.77 -10.63
CA GLY A 245 32.07 -3.48 -9.49
C GLY A 245 31.14 -4.52 -8.85
N GLY A 246 30.06 -4.93 -9.52
CA GLY A 246 29.18 -6.03 -9.10
C GLY A 246 28.21 -5.72 -7.96
N ARG A 247 28.15 -4.47 -7.52
CA ARG A 247 27.17 -4.00 -6.52
C ARG A 247 25.82 -3.74 -7.16
N PHE A 248 24.74 -3.87 -6.36
CA PHE A 248 23.38 -3.59 -6.81
C PHE A 248 22.83 -2.34 -6.13
N ALA A 249 22.24 -1.44 -6.91
CA ALA A 249 21.37 -0.39 -6.43
C ALA A 249 19.92 -0.86 -6.53
N THR A 250 19.17 -0.76 -5.45
CA THR A 250 17.78 -1.20 -5.40
C THR A 250 16.88 -0.11 -4.87
N SER A 251 15.64 -0.13 -5.30
CA SER A 251 14.60 0.72 -4.71
C SER A 251 14.33 0.33 -3.26
N ASP A 252 14.10 1.32 -2.40
CA ASP A 252 13.74 1.12 -0.99
C ASP A 252 12.47 0.26 -0.83
N LEU A 253 11.55 0.31 -1.79
CA LEU A 253 10.34 -0.50 -1.80
C LEU A 253 10.62 -2.00 -1.77
N ASN A 254 11.71 -2.46 -2.41
CA ASN A 254 12.07 -3.87 -2.38
C ASN A 254 12.43 -4.34 -0.97
N ASP A 255 13.12 -3.52 -0.18
CA ASP A 255 13.44 -3.84 1.21
C ASP A 255 12.18 -3.85 2.09
N LEU A 256 11.28 -2.88 1.88
CA LEU A 256 10.01 -2.84 2.59
C LEU A 256 9.12 -4.05 2.25
N TYR A 257 9.00 -4.43 0.98
CA TYR A 257 8.28 -5.66 0.59
C TYR A 257 8.92 -6.93 1.18
N ARG A 258 10.24 -7.03 1.18
CA ARG A 258 10.96 -8.16 1.80
C ARG A 258 10.63 -8.28 3.30
N ARG A 259 10.57 -7.17 4.02
CA ARG A 259 10.19 -7.15 5.44
C ARG A 259 8.76 -7.68 5.64
N VAL A 260 7.81 -7.22 4.81
CA VAL A 260 6.43 -7.72 4.85
C VAL A 260 6.37 -9.21 4.59
N ILE A 261 6.99 -9.71 3.53
CA ILE A 261 6.97 -11.13 3.17
C ILE A 261 7.61 -11.98 4.28
N ASN A 262 8.75 -11.57 4.84
CA ASN A 262 9.40 -12.29 5.92
C ASN A 262 8.52 -12.40 7.16
N ARG A 263 7.85 -11.30 7.58
CA ARG A 263 6.93 -11.30 8.72
C ARG A 263 5.70 -12.15 8.42
N ASN A 264 5.14 -12.03 7.23
CA ASN A 264 3.99 -12.81 6.81
C ASN A 264 4.28 -14.32 6.81
N ASN A 265 5.40 -14.74 6.22
CA ASN A 265 5.80 -16.15 6.20
C ASN A 265 6.09 -16.70 7.60
N ARG A 266 6.70 -15.88 8.46
CA ARG A 266 6.94 -16.26 9.85
C ARG A 266 5.64 -16.42 10.62
N LEU A 267 4.69 -15.49 10.45
CA LEU A 267 3.36 -15.60 11.08
C LEU A 267 2.62 -16.84 10.60
N ARG A 268 2.59 -17.11 9.28
CA ARG A 268 1.95 -18.30 8.71
C ARG A 268 2.51 -19.57 9.33
N ARG A 269 3.84 -19.67 9.43
CA ARG A 269 4.50 -20.82 10.06
C ARG A 269 4.15 -20.98 11.55
N LEU A 270 4.07 -19.87 12.31
CA LEU A 270 3.69 -19.89 13.72
C LEU A 270 2.24 -20.36 13.90
N LEU A 271 1.32 -19.94 13.03
CA LEU A 271 -0.06 -20.40 13.03
C LEU A 271 -0.17 -21.90 12.70
N GLU A 272 0.57 -22.38 11.70
CA GLU A 272 0.63 -23.80 11.32
C GLU A 272 1.20 -24.69 12.45
N LEU A 273 2.14 -24.17 13.22
CA LEU A 273 2.75 -24.91 14.35
C LEU A 273 1.95 -24.81 15.65
N GLY A 274 0.83 -24.08 15.69
CA GLY A 274 0.05 -23.89 16.91
C GLY A 274 0.83 -23.16 18.02
N ALA A 275 1.64 -22.16 17.65
CA ALA A 275 2.47 -21.43 18.59
C ALA A 275 1.63 -20.71 19.67
N PRO A 276 2.19 -20.47 20.90
CA PRO A 276 1.50 -19.75 21.95
C PRO A 276 0.97 -18.38 21.47
N ASP A 277 -0.23 -18.05 21.93
CA ASP A 277 -0.99 -16.87 21.48
C ASP A 277 -0.22 -15.54 21.64
N ILE A 278 0.57 -15.40 22.72
CA ILE A 278 1.39 -14.21 22.95
C ILE A 278 2.45 -14.00 21.86
N ILE A 279 2.99 -15.08 21.30
CA ILE A 279 3.98 -15.03 20.20
C ILE A 279 3.26 -14.67 18.90
N VAL A 280 2.12 -15.30 18.65
CA VAL A 280 1.29 -15.02 17.46
C VAL A 280 0.83 -13.56 17.43
N ARG A 281 0.33 -13.02 18.54
CA ARG A 281 -0.09 -11.61 18.68
C ARG A 281 1.07 -10.65 18.40
N ASN A 282 2.26 -10.94 18.95
CA ASN A 282 3.43 -10.11 18.69
C ASN A 282 3.83 -10.11 17.21
N GLU A 283 3.77 -11.27 16.54
CA GLU A 283 4.10 -11.34 15.12
C GLU A 283 3.01 -10.68 14.24
N LYS A 284 1.72 -10.82 14.60
CA LYS A 284 0.61 -10.06 13.97
C LYS A 284 0.85 -8.54 14.08
N ARG A 285 1.27 -8.05 15.25
CA ARG A 285 1.63 -6.64 15.48
C ARG A 285 2.81 -6.22 14.60
N MET A 286 3.85 -7.05 14.50
CA MET A 286 5.01 -6.77 13.66
C MET A 286 4.67 -6.76 12.17
N LEU A 287 3.73 -7.61 11.72
CA LEU A 287 3.22 -7.59 10.36
C LEU A 287 2.46 -6.28 10.08
N GLN A 288 1.58 -5.85 10.99
CA GLN A 288 0.90 -4.55 10.91
C GLN A 288 1.90 -3.41 10.75
N GLU A 289 2.95 -3.37 11.58
CA GLU A 289 3.99 -2.33 11.53
C GLU A 289 4.81 -2.39 10.22
N ALA A 290 5.07 -3.58 9.69
CA ALA A 290 5.77 -3.74 8.41
C ALA A 290 4.95 -3.20 7.22
N VAL A 291 3.65 -3.47 7.20
CA VAL A 291 2.74 -2.93 6.16
C VAL A 291 2.56 -1.43 6.31
N ASP A 292 2.45 -0.91 7.52
CA ASP A 292 2.40 0.53 7.79
C ASP A 292 3.63 1.24 7.21
N SER A 293 4.81 0.67 7.41
CA SER A 293 6.07 1.22 6.89
C SER A 293 6.14 1.18 5.35
N LEU A 294 5.56 0.16 4.72
CA LEU A 294 5.48 0.06 3.26
C LEU A 294 4.59 1.16 2.68
N ILE A 295 3.45 1.44 3.31
CA ILE A 295 2.47 2.42 2.81
C ILE A 295 2.89 3.84 3.13
N ASP A 296 3.19 4.15 4.39
CA ASP A 296 3.60 5.50 4.84
C ASP A 296 4.61 5.43 5.99
N ASN A 297 5.88 5.30 5.64
CA ASN A 297 6.97 5.16 6.61
C ASN A 297 7.13 6.42 7.47
N GLY A 298 7.12 6.25 8.78
CA GLY A 298 7.23 7.35 9.76
C GLY A 298 5.89 8.01 10.13
N ARG A 299 4.76 7.54 9.59
CA ARG A 299 3.42 8.02 9.99
C ARG A 299 3.10 7.66 11.45
N ARG A 300 3.58 6.51 11.89
CA ARG A 300 3.45 6.02 13.27
C ARG A 300 4.83 5.75 13.86
N GLY A 301 5.27 6.63 14.76
CA GLY A 301 6.54 6.48 15.47
C GLY A 301 7.78 6.74 14.60
N ARG A 302 8.89 6.12 14.97
CA ARG A 302 10.17 6.29 14.26
C ARG A 302 10.12 5.59 12.89
N PRO A 303 10.60 6.25 11.83
CA PRO A 303 10.64 5.63 10.51
C PRO A 303 11.63 4.45 10.50
N VAL A 304 11.32 3.47 9.67
CA VAL A 304 12.26 2.39 9.35
C VAL A 304 13.38 2.97 8.51
N THR A 305 14.62 2.70 8.91
CA THR A 305 15.83 3.24 8.27
C THR A 305 16.61 2.15 7.55
N GLY A 306 17.32 2.55 6.52
CA GLY A 306 18.33 1.78 5.83
C GLY A 306 19.75 2.12 6.30
N PRO A 307 20.78 1.83 5.51
CA PRO A 307 22.16 2.23 5.77
C PRO A 307 22.28 3.74 6.03
N ASN A 308 23.18 4.12 6.94
CA ASN A 308 23.43 5.52 7.32
C ASN A 308 22.21 6.22 7.96
N ASN A 309 21.34 5.48 8.65
CA ASN A 309 20.12 5.99 9.30
C ASN A 309 19.19 6.81 8.37
N ARG A 310 19.30 6.65 7.07
CA ARG A 310 18.38 7.26 6.12
C ARG A 310 17.02 6.55 6.17
N ALA A 311 15.93 7.31 6.34
CA ALA A 311 14.58 6.74 6.27
C ALA A 311 14.31 6.15 4.88
N LEU A 312 13.72 4.95 4.84
CA LEU A 312 13.34 4.29 3.60
C LEU A 312 12.13 4.99 2.97
N LYS A 313 12.16 5.16 1.66
CA LYS A 313 11.11 5.81 0.89
C LYS A 313 9.92 4.86 0.69
N SER A 314 8.77 5.20 1.27
CA SER A 314 7.54 4.43 1.20
C SER A 314 6.70 4.74 -0.06
N LEU A 315 5.58 4.02 -0.24
CA LEU A 315 4.63 4.28 -1.34
C LEU A 315 4.07 5.71 -1.29
N SER A 316 3.71 6.20 -0.09
CA SER A 316 3.24 7.59 0.08
C SER A 316 4.28 8.62 -0.35
N ASP A 317 5.56 8.35 -0.09
CA ASP A 317 6.65 9.25 -0.45
C ASP A 317 6.90 9.33 -1.96
N LEU A 318 6.44 8.33 -2.72
CA LEU A 318 6.45 8.37 -4.18
C LEU A 318 5.42 9.36 -4.75
N LEU A 319 4.38 9.69 -3.99
CA LEU A 319 3.27 10.56 -4.42
C LEU A 319 3.39 11.97 -3.87
N LYS A 320 3.80 12.12 -2.60
CA LYS A 320 3.83 13.41 -1.87
C LYS A 320 5.13 14.19 -2.05
N GLY A 321 5.07 15.49 -1.77
CA GLY A 321 6.23 16.39 -1.72
C GLY A 321 6.71 16.87 -3.09
N LYS A 322 7.83 17.63 -3.11
CA LYS A 322 8.40 18.23 -4.32
C LYS A 322 8.88 17.20 -5.35
N GLN A 323 9.37 16.05 -4.86
CA GLN A 323 9.87 14.94 -5.68
C GLN A 323 8.84 13.84 -5.91
N GLY A 324 7.60 14.05 -5.45
CA GLY A 324 6.51 13.11 -5.67
C GLY A 324 5.94 13.19 -7.08
N ARG A 325 5.22 12.15 -7.47
CA ARG A 325 4.65 11.98 -8.81
C ARG A 325 3.78 13.15 -9.24
N PHE A 326 2.95 13.68 -8.35
CA PHE A 326 2.06 14.80 -8.66
C PHE A 326 2.82 16.05 -9.06
N ARG A 327 3.78 16.50 -8.23
CA ARG A 327 4.51 17.76 -8.47
C ARG A 327 5.62 17.65 -9.49
N GLN A 328 6.29 16.50 -9.60
CA GLN A 328 7.45 16.33 -10.45
C GLN A 328 7.11 15.85 -11.86
N ASN A 329 6.01 15.08 -12.05
CA ASN A 329 5.72 14.43 -13.31
C ASN A 329 4.34 14.75 -13.91
N LEU A 330 3.37 15.21 -13.10
CA LEU A 330 2.01 15.50 -13.56
C LEU A 330 1.72 16.99 -13.68
N LEU A 331 1.99 17.78 -12.65
CA LEU A 331 1.82 19.25 -12.71
C LEU A 331 2.87 19.95 -13.57
N GLY A 332 4.01 19.33 -13.78
CA GLY A 332 5.08 19.81 -14.64
C GLY A 332 6.07 18.70 -14.93
N LYS A 333 6.65 18.71 -16.12
CA LYS A 333 7.69 17.76 -16.54
C LYS A 333 8.89 18.56 -17.05
N ARG A 334 10.09 17.99 -16.90
CA ARG A 334 11.24 18.43 -17.67
C ARG A 334 11.00 17.99 -19.12
N VAL A 335 11.19 18.91 -20.03
CA VAL A 335 11.02 18.67 -21.47
C VAL A 335 12.36 18.88 -22.18
N ASP A 336 12.53 18.21 -23.32
CA ASP A 336 13.69 18.38 -24.16
C ASP A 336 13.71 19.79 -24.77
N TYR A 337 14.85 20.24 -25.22
CA TYR A 337 15.07 21.56 -25.81
C TYR A 337 14.72 22.73 -24.90
N SER A 338 14.84 22.55 -23.62
CA SER A 338 14.65 23.58 -22.60
C SER A 338 15.85 23.66 -21.68
N GLY A 339 16.15 24.86 -21.22
CA GLY A 339 17.28 25.12 -20.33
C GLY A 339 16.96 26.18 -19.29
N ARG A 340 17.75 26.20 -18.23
CA ARG A 340 17.65 27.19 -17.17
C ARG A 340 19.04 27.64 -16.74
N SER A 341 19.23 28.97 -16.64
CA SER A 341 20.49 29.57 -16.20
C SER A 341 20.23 30.73 -15.26
N VAL A 342 21.29 31.24 -14.64
CA VAL A 342 21.25 32.44 -13.82
C VAL A 342 21.05 33.64 -14.74
N ILE A 343 20.21 34.59 -14.34
CA ILE A 343 20.00 35.87 -15.03
C ILE A 343 20.93 36.87 -14.42
N VAL A 344 21.70 37.53 -15.30
CA VAL A 344 22.63 38.63 -14.93
C VAL A 344 22.32 39.87 -15.73
N VAL A 345 22.81 41.03 -15.28
CA VAL A 345 22.68 42.30 -16.02
C VAL A 345 23.52 42.26 -17.29
N GLY A 346 22.98 42.84 -18.38
CA GLY A 346 23.65 42.99 -19.65
C GLY A 346 23.59 44.49 -20.08
N PRO A 347 24.54 45.32 -19.62
CA PRO A 347 24.45 46.79 -19.84
C PRO A 347 24.52 47.18 -21.31
N GLU A 348 25.01 46.28 -22.17
CA GLU A 348 25.13 46.51 -23.63
C GLU A 348 23.85 46.14 -24.39
N LEU A 349 22.89 45.46 -23.72
CA LEU A 349 21.65 45.02 -24.35
C LEU A 349 20.58 46.11 -24.27
N LYS A 350 19.79 46.23 -25.35
CA LYS A 350 18.58 47.05 -25.35
C LYS A 350 17.46 46.37 -24.55
N MET A 351 16.39 47.14 -24.23
CA MET A 351 15.29 46.61 -23.39
C MET A 351 14.52 45.44 -24.01
N ASP A 352 14.55 45.28 -25.31
CA ASP A 352 13.94 44.24 -26.12
C ASP A 352 14.89 43.08 -26.45
N GLN A 353 16.13 43.11 -25.95
CA GLN A 353 17.15 42.12 -26.25
C GLN A 353 17.50 41.29 -25.02
N CYS A 354 17.77 39.99 -25.25
CA CYS A 354 18.37 39.13 -24.27
C CYS A 354 19.59 38.40 -24.85
N GLY A 355 20.60 38.16 -24.01
CA GLY A 355 21.77 37.37 -24.35
C GLY A 355 21.63 35.92 -23.86
N LEU A 356 21.96 34.97 -24.70
CA LEU A 356 22.03 33.56 -24.33
C LEU A 356 23.47 33.06 -24.40
N PRO A 357 23.91 32.13 -23.52
CA PRO A 357 25.20 31.49 -23.68
C PRO A 357 25.29 30.79 -25.05
N LYS A 358 26.42 30.98 -25.73
CA LYS A 358 26.64 30.41 -27.08
C LYS A 358 26.43 28.87 -27.12
N GLU A 359 26.89 28.16 -26.11
CA GLU A 359 26.76 26.70 -26.04
C GLU A 359 25.28 26.31 -25.95
N MET A 360 24.49 26.97 -25.13
CA MET A 360 23.06 26.75 -25.02
C MET A 360 22.31 27.05 -26.34
N ALA A 361 22.66 28.14 -27.00
CA ALA A 361 22.07 28.49 -28.29
C ALA A 361 22.39 27.48 -29.40
N LEU A 362 23.62 26.93 -29.40
CA LEU A 362 24.04 25.92 -30.37
C LEU A 362 23.31 24.59 -30.18
N GLU A 363 23.08 24.17 -28.93
CA GLU A 363 22.31 22.93 -28.66
C GLU A 363 20.83 23.09 -29.05
N ILE A 364 20.22 24.24 -28.78
CA ILE A 364 18.86 24.54 -29.25
C ILE A 364 18.80 24.56 -30.78
N GLY A 365 19.78 25.16 -31.43
CA GLY A 365 19.87 25.21 -32.89
C GLY A 365 20.01 23.83 -33.54
N ARG A 366 20.78 22.92 -32.96
CA ARG A 366 20.93 21.55 -33.46
C ARG A 366 19.64 20.72 -33.38
N ALA A 367 18.77 21.08 -32.48
CA ALA A 367 17.49 20.40 -32.30
C ALA A 367 16.46 20.74 -33.40
N HIS A 368 16.67 21.79 -34.16
CA HIS A 368 15.78 22.27 -35.22
C HIS A 368 16.29 21.97 -36.64
N VAL A 369 17.43 21.30 -36.78
CA VAL A 369 17.97 20.80 -38.03
C VAL A 369 17.76 19.30 -38.11
#